data_2c33d09b4b924dd6a9743637fb3ddbf4
#
_entry.id   2c33d09b4b924dd6a9743637fb3ddbf4
#
_cell.length_a   1.000
_cell.length_b   1.000
_cell.length_c   1.000
_cell.angle_alpha   90.00
_cell.angle_beta   90.00
_cell.angle_gamma   90.00
#
_symmetry.space_group_name_H-M   'P 1'
#
loop_
_entity.id
_entity.type
_entity.pdbx_description
1 polymer ?
#
loop_
_entity_poly.entity_id
_entity_poly.type
_entity_poly.pdbx_seq_one_letter_code
_entity_poly.pdbx_strand_id
1 'polypeptide(L)' 'MRYYYDYSFPIGNLTIEEDGHGICGIYFGTKILEGEKKNTELIREAALQLSQYFDGRRKKF' A
#
# COMPACT_ATOMS: atom_id res chain seq x y z
N MET A 1 -8.88 13.89 -2.74
CA MET A 1 -8.57 13.56 -1.34
C MET A 1 -7.65 12.35 -1.29
N ARG A 2 -6.72 12.34 -0.34
CA ARG A 2 -5.76 11.24 -0.24
C ARG A 2 -6.07 10.36 0.95
N TYR A 3 -5.82 9.06 0.78
CA TYR A 3 -5.95 8.08 1.82
C TYR A 3 -4.67 7.28 1.90
N TYR A 4 -4.35 6.76 3.07
CA TYR A 4 -3.19 5.91 3.26
C TYR A 4 -3.48 4.85 4.31
N TYR A 5 -2.72 3.74 4.23
CA TYR A 5 -2.82 2.69 5.23
C TYR A 5 -1.53 1.87 5.21
N ASP A 6 -1.18 1.28 6.33
CA ASP A 6 0.04 0.51 6.42
C ASP A 6 -0.27 -0.97 6.60
N TYR A 7 0.58 -1.77 5.98
CA TYR A 7 0.48 -3.24 6.02
C TYR A 7 1.83 -3.82 6.38
N SER A 8 1.81 -5.03 6.95
CA SER A 8 3.01 -5.78 7.27
C SER A 8 3.30 -6.76 6.13
N PHE A 9 4.55 -6.72 5.64
CA PHE A 9 5.03 -7.61 4.58
C PHE A 9 6.31 -8.29 5.04
N PRO A 10 6.80 -9.32 4.30
CA PRO A 10 8.04 -10.02 4.69
C PRO A 10 9.24 -9.12 4.84
N ILE A 11 9.33 -8.03 4.08
CA ILE A 11 10.44 -7.08 4.17
C ILE A 11 10.22 -6.00 5.22
N GLY A 12 9.08 -6.03 5.93
CA GLY A 12 8.74 -5.03 6.93
C GLY A 12 7.43 -4.34 6.61
N ASN A 13 7.13 -3.28 7.35
CA ASN A 13 5.90 -2.53 7.16
C ASN A 13 6.03 -1.56 5.98
N LEU A 14 4.97 -1.44 5.19
CA LEU A 14 4.88 -0.47 4.11
C LEU A 14 3.60 0.34 4.27
N THR A 15 3.70 1.64 4.01
CA THR A 15 2.54 2.53 3.97
C THR A 15 2.20 2.78 2.51
N ILE A 16 0.94 2.54 2.15
CA ILE A 16 0.43 2.70 0.79
C ILE A 16 -0.50 3.91 0.76
N GLU A 17 -0.28 4.80 -0.20
CA GLU A 17 -1.06 6.02 -0.34
C GLU A 17 -1.78 6.03 -1.68
N GLU A 18 -3.03 6.47 -1.68
CA GLU A 18 -3.80 6.65 -2.90
C GLU A 18 -4.39 8.05 -2.97
N ASP A 19 -4.66 8.53 -4.18
CA ASP A 19 -5.17 9.89 -4.40
C ASP A 19 -6.62 9.91 -4.93
N GLY A 20 -7.29 8.77 -4.90
CA GLY A 20 -8.63 8.63 -5.44
C GLY A 20 -8.67 8.15 -6.88
N HIS A 21 -7.55 8.21 -7.58
CA HIS A 21 -7.42 7.73 -8.96
C HIS A 21 -6.54 6.50 -9.07
N GLY A 22 -5.62 6.33 -8.15
CA GLY A 22 -4.72 5.19 -8.12
C GLY A 22 -3.71 5.35 -6.99
N ILE A 23 -2.81 4.41 -6.91
CA ILE A 23 -1.77 4.44 -5.89
C ILE A 23 -0.75 5.51 -6.26
N CYS A 24 -0.51 6.45 -5.38
CA CYS A 24 0.42 7.56 -5.62
C CYS A 24 1.70 7.48 -4.80
N GLY A 25 1.79 6.56 -3.84
CA GLY A 25 3.02 6.41 -3.07
C GLY A 25 3.05 5.12 -2.29
N ILE A 26 4.27 4.58 -2.13
CA ILE A 26 4.53 3.43 -1.27
C ILE A 26 5.80 3.77 -0.49
N TYR A 27 5.72 3.72 0.83
CA TYR A 27 6.78 4.15 1.71
C TYR A 27 7.17 3.04 2.68
N PHE A 28 8.45 2.92 2.97
CA PHE A 28 8.91 1.97 3.98
C PHE A 28 8.56 2.46 5.38
N GLY A 29 8.11 1.54 6.22
CA GLY A 29 7.76 1.81 7.60
C GLY A 29 6.35 2.35 7.73
N THR A 30 5.95 2.60 8.96
CA THR A 30 4.66 3.20 9.27
C THR A 30 4.81 4.71 9.21
N LYS A 31 4.06 5.34 8.31
CA LYS A 31 4.12 6.79 8.10
C LYS A 31 2.81 7.43 8.47
N ILE A 32 2.89 8.66 8.98
CA ILE A 32 1.73 9.52 9.16
C ILE A 32 1.78 10.53 8.02
N LEU A 33 0.82 10.44 7.10
CA LEU A 33 0.77 11.26 5.90
C LEU A 33 -0.36 12.27 5.99
N GLU A 34 -0.32 13.27 5.12
CA GLU A 34 -1.48 14.16 4.95
C GLU A 34 -2.59 13.33 4.34
N GLY A 35 -3.79 13.54 4.70
CA GLY A 35 -4.90 12.76 4.24
C GLY A 35 -5.43 11.89 5.36
N GLU A 36 -6.35 11.01 5.03
CA GLU A 36 -7.03 10.20 6.01
C GLU A 36 -6.49 8.78 6.03
N LYS A 37 -6.24 8.26 7.22
CA LYS A 37 -5.84 6.86 7.36
C LYS A 37 -7.09 6.00 7.20
N LYS A 38 -7.15 5.28 6.08
CA LYS A 38 -8.30 4.45 5.75
C LYS A 38 -7.87 3.33 4.81
N ASN A 39 -8.31 2.12 5.11
CA ASN A 39 -8.00 0.96 4.28
C ASN A 39 -8.99 0.88 3.13
N THR A 40 -8.75 1.70 2.10
CA THR A 40 -9.63 1.78 0.94
C THR A 40 -9.49 0.56 0.04
N GLU A 41 -10.42 0.39 -0.88
CA GLU A 41 -10.38 -0.71 -1.83
C GLU A 41 -9.12 -0.67 -2.70
N LEU A 42 -8.73 0.52 -3.15
CA LEU A 42 -7.50 0.69 -3.92
C LEU A 42 -6.27 0.24 -3.13
N ILE A 43 -6.21 0.62 -1.86
CA ILE A 43 -5.08 0.25 -1.00
C ILE A 43 -5.08 -1.27 -0.75
N ARG A 44 -6.24 -1.86 -0.49
CA ARG A 44 -6.33 -3.30 -0.29
C ARG A 44 -5.91 -4.08 -1.53
N GLU A 45 -6.30 -3.61 -2.70
CA GLU A 45 -5.91 -4.22 -3.96
C GLU A 45 -4.41 -4.15 -4.16
N ALA A 46 -3.81 -2.98 -3.90
CA ALA A 46 -2.37 -2.81 -4.00
C ALA A 46 -1.63 -3.71 -3.00
N ALA A 47 -2.14 -3.80 -1.78
CA ALA A 47 -1.54 -4.65 -0.76
C ALA A 47 -1.58 -6.13 -1.18
N LEU A 48 -2.69 -6.56 -1.77
CA LEU A 48 -2.80 -7.94 -2.27
C LEU A 48 -1.78 -8.21 -3.37
N GLN A 49 -1.62 -7.30 -4.31
CA GLN A 49 -0.65 -7.45 -5.39
C GLN A 49 0.78 -7.48 -4.86
N LEU A 50 1.09 -6.62 -3.90
CA LEU A 50 2.40 -6.62 -3.25
C LEU A 50 2.66 -7.95 -2.53
N SER A 51 1.66 -8.46 -1.82
CA SER A 51 1.77 -9.74 -1.13
C SER A 51 2.08 -10.86 -2.11
N GLN A 52 1.41 -10.89 -3.23
CA GLN A 52 1.66 -11.89 -4.28
C GLN A 52 3.06 -11.76 -4.87
N TYR A 53 3.52 -10.53 -5.03
CA TYR A 53 4.87 -10.28 -5.53
C TYR A 53 5.92 -10.84 -4.57
N PHE A 54 5.77 -10.58 -3.27
CA PHE A 54 6.72 -11.07 -2.27
C PHE A 54 6.64 -12.58 -2.09
N ASP A 55 5.50 -13.20 -2.38
CA ASP A 55 5.35 -14.65 -2.35
C ASP A 55 5.95 -15.33 -3.59
N GLY A 56 6.43 -14.56 -4.56
CA GLY A 56 6.98 -15.10 -5.79
C GLY A 56 5.95 -15.49 -6.82
N ARG A 57 4.67 -15.21 -6.57
CA ARG A 57 3.60 -15.52 -7.53
C ARG A 57 3.52 -14.49 -8.64
N ARG A 58 4.01 -13.30 -8.39
CA ARG A 58 3.96 -12.19 -9.33
C ARG A 58 5.36 -11.61 -9.48
N LYS A 59 5.87 -11.61 -10.69
CA LYS A 59 7.23 -11.12 -10.95
C LYS A 59 7.25 -9.67 -11.38
N LYS A 60 6.11 -9.14 -11.76
CA LYS A 60 5.94 -7.73 -12.08
C LYS A 60 4.77 -7.18 -11.28
N PHE A 61 4.90 -5.94 -10.97
CA PHE A 61 3.89 -5.24 -10.18
C PHE A 61 3.05 -4.32 -11.06
#